data_bdc11c03d2e41d431bc0add8a19b8eb6
#
_entry.id   bdc11c03d2e41d431bc0add8a19b8eb6
#
_cell.length_a   1.000
_cell.length_b   1.000
_cell.length_c   1.000
_cell.angle_alpha   90.00
_cell.angle_beta   90.00
_cell.angle_gamma   90.00
#
_symmetry.space_group_name_H-M   'P 1'
#
loop_
_entity.id
_entity.type
_entity.pdbx_description
1 polymer ?
#
loop_
_entity_poly.entity_id
_entity_poly.type
_entity_poly.pdbx_seq_one_letter_code
_entity_poly.pdbx_strand_id
1 'polypeptide(L)'
;LFSSYAVAVKVEVLQTKLDHPWSLAFLPDNRGMLITLKGGQLRLWQPDKGLSEPLTGVPKVWANGQGGLLDVVLAPDFERSRRVWLSFAEAGREGKASTAVGYGRLSDDLKHLQGFQTVFRQQPKLSTGNHFGGRLVFDGNGYLFIGLGENNQRSTAQDLDKLQGKVVRLTDEGKIPPDNPFVNMAGARAEIWSYGIRNPQGMAMNPWSDVLWLNEH
;
A
#
# COMPACT_ATOMS: atom_id res chain seq x y z
N LEU A 1 -16.36 -35.62 28.06
CA LEU A 1 -15.68 -34.44 28.60
C LEU A 1 -14.61 -34.01 27.58
N PHE A 2 -14.90 -33.03 26.75
CA PHE A 2 -13.90 -32.40 25.87
C PHE A 2 -13.16 -31.37 26.72
N SER A 3 -11.90 -31.61 27.03
CA SER A 3 -11.02 -30.61 27.62
C SER A 3 -10.61 -29.65 26.53
N SER A 4 -11.17 -28.44 26.53
CA SER A 4 -10.71 -27.34 25.68
C SER A 4 -9.39 -26.81 26.27
N TYR A 5 -8.28 -27.13 25.64
CA TYR A 5 -7.01 -26.47 25.94
C TYR A 5 -7.09 -25.03 25.45
N ALA A 6 -7.20 -24.08 26.36
CA ALA A 6 -6.97 -22.68 26.05
C ALA A 6 -5.46 -22.51 25.73
N VAL A 7 -5.13 -22.29 24.46
CA VAL A 7 -3.77 -21.92 24.08
C VAL A 7 -3.57 -20.45 24.49
N ALA A 8 -2.71 -20.23 25.49
CA ALA A 8 -2.35 -18.86 25.87
C ALA A 8 -1.58 -18.18 24.74
N VAL A 9 -2.05 -17.03 24.29
CA VAL A 9 -1.31 -16.20 23.33
C VAL A 9 -0.11 -15.58 24.04
N LYS A 10 1.10 -15.87 23.54
CA LYS A 10 2.34 -15.22 24.00
C LYS A 10 2.59 -14.01 23.13
N VAL A 11 2.69 -12.82 23.74
CA VAL A 11 3.09 -11.59 23.06
C VAL A 11 4.58 -11.39 23.23
N GLU A 12 5.28 -11.14 22.14
CA GLU A 12 6.71 -10.81 22.12
C GLU A 12 6.90 -9.44 21.45
N VAL A 13 7.62 -8.54 22.13
CA VAL A 13 7.92 -7.20 21.60
C VAL A 13 9.25 -7.26 20.87
N LEU A 14 9.22 -7.22 19.53
CA LEU A 14 10.42 -7.29 18.69
C LEU A 14 11.14 -5.94 18.57
N GLN A 15 10.39 -4.83 18.51
CA GLN A 15 10.94 -3.49 18.34
C GLN A 15 10.07 -2.46 19.04
N THR A 16 10.71 -1.51 19.71
CA THR A 16 10.06 -0.33 20.33
C THR A 16 10.56 0.95 19.67
N LYS A 17 9.93 2.09 20.01
CA LYS A 17 10.34 3.44 19.59
C LYS A 17 10.33 3.65 18.06
N LEU A 18 9.37 3.03 17.37
CA LEU A 18 9.09 3.33 15.96
C LEU A 18 8.26 4.62 15.88
N ASP A 19 8.69 5.55 15.04
CA ASP A 19 7.96 6.80 14.82
C ASP A 19 6.83 6.60 13.81
N HIS A 20 5.60 6.48 14.31
CA HIS A 20 4.39 6.31 13.51
C HIS A 20 4.51 5.19 12.44
N PRO A 21 4.75 3.93 12.85
CA PRO A 21 4.81 2.80 11.91
C PRO A 21 3.44 2.63 11.24
N TRP A 22 3.44 2.42 9.92
CA TRP A 22 2.21 2.28 9.16
C TRP A 22 1.99 0.85 8.67
N SER A 23 3.01 0.21 8.09
CA SER A 23 2.92 -1.15 7.56
C SER A 23 4.24 -1.89 7.69
N LEU A 24 4.17 -3.21 7.50
CA LEU A 24 5.33 -4.09 7.44
C LEU A 24 5.16 -5.19 6.38
N ALA A 25 6.28 -5.66 5.83
CA ALA A 25 6.35 -6.80 4.93
C ALA A 25 7.50 -7.72 5.32
N PHE A 26 7.20 -9.00 5.56
CA PHE A 26 8.23 -9.99 5.87
C PHE A 26 9.04 -10.33 4.62
N LEU A 27 10.36 -10.34 4.76
CA LEU A 27 11.26 -10.87 3.75
C LEU A 27 11.27 -12.40 3.78
N PRO A 28 11.43 -13.07 2.62
CA PRO A 28 11.62 -14.52 2.58
C PRO A 28 12.80 -14.98 3.45
N ASP A 29 12.83 -16.28 3.80
CA ASP A 29 13.91 -16.95 4.53
C ASP A 29 14.24 -16.32 5.91
N ASN A 30 13.24 -15.76 6.59
CA ASN A 30 13.39 -15.11 7.89
C ASN A 30 14.46 -13.99 7.92
N ARG A 31 14.74 -13.36 6.79
CA ARG A 31 15.74 -12.29 6.68
C ARG A 31 15.32 -10.98 7.38
N GLY A 32 14.14 -10.96 7.96
CA GLY A 32 13.59 -9.80 8.66
C GLY A 32 12.33 -9.27 8.03
N MET A 33 12.01 -8.01 8.32
CA MET A 33 10.83 -7.33 7.77
C MET A 33 11.14 -5.88 7.41
N LEU A 34 10.60 -5.42 6.30
CA LEU A 34 10.56 -4.01 5.95
C LEU A 34 9.45 -3.33 6.73
N ILE A 35 9.71 -2.13 7.23
CA ILE A 35 8.74 -1.35 8.03
C ILE A 35 8.69 0.06 7.44
N THR A 36 7.49 0.53 7.10
CA THR A 36 7.27 1.93 6.72
C THR A 36 6.99 2.77 7.95
N LEU A 37 7.63 3.94 8.01
CA LEU A 37 7.34 4.98 8.99
C LEU A 37 6.70 6.16 8.24
N LYS A 38 5.61 6.68 8.77
CA LYS A 38 4.79 7.71 8.13
C LYS A 38 5.59 8.92 7.65
N GLY A 39 6.65 9.28 8.37
CA GLY A 39 7.55 10.39 8.01
C GLY A 39 8.35 10.21 6.71
N GLY A 40 8.26 9.04 6.05
CA GLY A 40 8.91 8.76 4.76
C GLY A 40 10.11 7.82 4.86
N GLN A 41 10.32 7.16 5.98
CA GLN A 41 11.41 6.20 6.14
C GLN A 41 10.92 4.77 5.87
N LEU A 42 11.67 4.03 5.07
CA LEU A 42 11.60 2.58 4.97
C LEU A 42 12.75 2.01 5.78
N ARG A 43 12.47 1.16 6.76
CA ARG A 43 13.46 0.55 7.65
C ARG A 43 13.43 -0.97 7.50
N LEU A 44 14.55 -1.61 7.74
CA LEU A 44 14.65 -3.07 7.84
C LEU A 44 14.88 -3.46 9.31
N TRP A 45 14.03 -4.31 9.83
CA TRP A 45 14.28 -5.00 11.10
C TRP A 45 14.77 -6.43 10.84
N GLN A 46 15.83 -6.83 11.52
CA GLN A 46 16.38 -8.20 11.44
C GLN A 46 16.55 -8.80 12.85
N PRO A 47 16.29 -10.11 13.03
CA PRO A 47 16.37 -10.73 14.37
C PRO A 47 17.68 -10.48 15.09
N ASP A 48 18.82 -10.61 14.37
CA ASP A 48 20.15 -10.54 14.97
C ASP A 48 20.76 -9.13 14.98
N LYS A 49 20.16 -8.16 14.25
CA LYS A 49 20.74 -6.83 14.06
C LYS A 49 19.83 -5.70 14.53
N GLY A 50 18.56 -6.02 14.82
CA GLY A 50 17.54 -5.02 15.15
C GLY A 50 17.18 -4.12 13.96
N LEU A 51 16.82 -2.88 14.24
CA LEU A 51 16.35 -1.92 13.25
C LEU A 51 17.51 -1.24 12.53
N SER A 52 17.51 -1.28 11.20
CA SER A 52 18.52 -0.63 10.34
C SER A 52 18.45 0.89 10.40
N GLU A 53 19.43 1.58 9.83
CA GLU A 53 19.25 2.94 9.34
C GLU A 53 18.20 2.98 8.21
N PRO A 54 17.59 4.15 7.91
CA PRO A 54 16.65 4.28 6.80
C PRO A 54 17.28 3.84 5.47
N LEU A 55 16.54 3.04 4.70
CA LEU A 55 16.94 2.69 3.34
C LEU A 55 16.93 3.96 2.47
N THR A 56 17.90 4.07 1.58
CA THR A 56 17.93 5.16 0.58
C THR A 56 17.10 4.80 -0.65
N GLY A 57 16.80 5.81 -1.50
CA GLY A 57 16.04 5.61 -2.73
C GLY A 57 14.52 5.52 -2.54
N VAL A 58 14.03 5.72 -1.33
CA VAL A 58 12.60 5.83 -1.01
C VAL A 58 12.04 7.15 -1.57
N PRO A 59 10.81 7.17 -2.12
CA PRO A 59 10.24 8.38 -2.68
C PRO A 59 10.05 9.46 -1.61
N LYS A 60 10.14 10.73 -2.02
CA LYS A 60 9.77 11.85 -1.15
C LYS A 60 8.26 11.83 -0.92
N VAL A 61 7.85 11.89 0.34
CA VAL A 61 6.44 11.83 0.74
C VAL A 61 5.90 13.16 1.24
N TRP A 62 4.60 13.34 1.14
CA TRP A 62 3.85 14.43 1.77
C TRP A 62 3.36 13.95 3.16
N ALA A 63 4.20 14.18 4.19
CA ALA A 63 3.95 13.69 5.54
C ALA A 63 3.16 14.71 6.38
N ASN A 64 1.90 14.96 6.02
CA ASN A 64 1.02 15.87 6.73
C ASN A 64 -0.35 15.21 7.00
N GLY A 65 -0.95 15.46 8.15
CA GLY A 65 -2.19 14.81 8.59
C GLY A 65 -2.03 13.28 8.61
N GLN A 66 -2.85 12.57 7.87
CA GLN A 66 -2.78 11.11 7.69
C GLN A 66 -1.89 10.69 6.51
N GLY A 67 -1.37 11.64 5.72
CA GLY A 67 -0.46 11.37 4.62
C GLY A 67 0.95 11.00 5.09
N GLY A 68 1.74 10.39 4.22
CA GLY A 68 3.10 9.96 4.49
C GLY A 68 3.51 8.77 3.63
N LEU A 69 4.49 8.01 4.08
CA LEU A 69 4.78 6.69 3.56
C LEU A 69 3.79 5.71 4.20
N LEU A 70 3.06 4.97 3.35
CA LEU A 70 1.92 4.17 3.78
C LEU A 70 2.27 2.69 3.71
N ASP A 71 1.78 1.96 2.72
CA ASP A 71 1.97 0.52 2.65
C ASP A 71 3.29 0.10 2.01
N VAL A 72 3.73 -1.09 2.37
CA VAL A 72 4.84 -1.81 1.75
C VAL A 72 4.42 -3.25 1.49
N VAL A 73 4.59 -3.71 0.24
CA VAL A 73 4.39 -5.11 -0.12
C VAL A 73 5.51 -5.58 -1.04
N LEU A 74 5.82 -6.87 -0.96
CA LEU A 74 6.74 -7.50 -1.90
C LEU A 74 5.97 -7.91 -3.17
N ALA A 75 6.61 -7.79 -4.33
CA ALA A 75 6.05 -8.36 -5.55
C ALA A 75 5.89 -9.88 -5.42
N PRO A 76 4.89 -10.51 -6.06
CA PRO A 76 4.72 -11.97 -6.02
C PRO A 76 5.95 -12.75 -6.45
N ASP A 77 6.74 -12.19 -7.36
CA ASP A 77 8.00 -12.75 -7.86
C ASP A 77 9.25 -12.16 -7.17
N PHE A 78 9.13 -11.70 -5.92
CA PHE A 78 10.17 -10.97 -5.20
C PHE A 78 11.52 -11.70 -5.15
N GLU A 79 11.53 -13.00 -5.02
CA GLU A 79 12.79 -13.77 -4.97
C GLU A 79 13.64 -13.55 -6.24
N ARG A 80 12.98 -13.39 -7.39
CA ARG A 80 13.60 -13.12 -8.68
C ARG A 80 13.80 -11.63 -8.94
N SER A 81 12.71 -10.85 -8.80
CA SER A 81 12.69 -9.44 -9.20
C SER A 81 13.26 -8.51 -8.14
N ARG A 82 13.18 -8.88 -6.88
CA ARG A 82 13.48 -8.05 -5.71
C ARG A 82 12.65 -6.77 -5.65
N ARG A 83 11.50 -6.72 -6.34
CA ARG A 83 10.63 -5.55 -6.37
C ARG A 83 9.90 -5.38 -5.03
N VAL A 84 10.01 -4.18 -4.48
CA VAL A 84 9.28 -3.71 -3.29
C VAL A 84 8.35 -2.58 -3.74
N TRP A 85 7.09 -2.74 -3.47
CA TRP A 85 6.05 -1.77 -3.78
C TRP A 85 5.74 -0.91 -2.57
N LEU A 86 5.57 0.37 -2.81
CA LEU A 86 5.21 1.35 -1.79
C LEU A 86 4.01 2.16 -2.25
N SER A 87 3.09 2.41 -1.33
CA SER A 87 2.11 3.48 -1.46
C SER A 87 2.51 4.65 -0.57
N PHE A 88 2.22 5.86 -1.02
CA PHE A 88 2.62 7.07 -0.31
C PHE A 88 1.74 8.25 -0.69
N ALA A 89 1.63 9.24 0.19
CA ALA A 89 1.05 10.52 -0.16
C ALA A 89 2.07 11.33 -0.97
N GLU A 90 1.72 11.69 -2.21
CA GLU A 90 2.54 12.50 -3.10
C GLU A 90 2.03 13.93 -3.13
N ALA A 91 2.93 14.89 -2.90
CA ALA A 91 2.61 16.30 -3.01
C ALA A 91 2.21 16.70 -4.43
N GLY A 92 1.27 17.63 -4.53
CA GLY A 92 0.89 18.34 -5.75
C GLY A 92 1.23 19.83 -5.64
N ARG A 93 0.66 20.62 -6.54
CA ARG A 93 0.72 22.09 -6.47
C ARG A 93 -0.24 22.61 -5.39
N GLU A 94 0.01 23.80 -4.88
CA GLU A 94 -0.91 24.55 -3.99
C GLU A 94 -1.32 23.75 -2.73
N GLY A 95 -0.38 22.99 -2.15
CA GLY A 95 -0.64 22.20 -0.94
C GLY A 95 -1.55 20.99 -1.13
N LYS A 96 -1.92 20.64 -2.37
CA LYS A 96 -2.69 19.45 -2.68
C LYS A 96 -1.84 18.19 -2.56
N ALA A 97 -2.47 17.08 -2.25
CA ALA A 97 -1.84 15.78 -2.19
C ALA A 97 -2.82 14.67 -2.59
N SER A 98 -2.30 13.52 -2.95
CA SER A 98 -3.09 12.30 -3.15
C SER A 98 -2.19 11.07 -3.01
N THR A 99 -2.80 9.89 -2.98
CA THR A 99 -2.08 8.63 -2.94
C THR A 99 -1.41 8.34 -4.27
N ALA A 100 -0.15 7.94 -4.19
CA ALA A 100 0.63 7.44 -5.32
C ALA A 100 1.19 6.06 -4.96
N VAL A 101 1.50 5.26 -5.99
CA VAL A 101 2.04 3.91 -5.84
C VAL A 101 3.18 3.72 -6.82
N GLY A 102 4.22 3.07 -6.38
CA GLY A 102 5.36 2.75 -7.20
C GLY A 102 6.18 1.61 -6.62
N TYR A 103 7.22 1.22 -7.33
CA TYR A 103 8.13 0.17 -6.87
C TYR A 103 9.58 0.50 -7.19
N GLY A 104 10.47 -0.14 -6.44
CA GLY A 104 11.90 -0.15 -6.69
C GLY A 104 12.49 -1.53 -6.41
N ARG A 105 13.73 -1.76 -6.80
CA ARG A 105 14.46 -3.00 -6.52
C ARG A 105 15.20 -2.89 -5.19
N LEU A 106 14.93 -3.78 -4.24
CA LEU A 106 15.71 -3.88 -3.01
C LEU A 106 17.12 -4.41 -3.35
N SER A 107 18.16 -3.65 -3.00
CA SER A 107 19.54 -4.03 -3.23
C SER A 107 19.94 -5.29 -2.47
N ASP A 108 21.01 -5.95 -2.90
CA ASP A 108 21.45 -7.20 -2.30
C ASP A 108 21.98 -7.02 -0.88
N ASP A 109 22.53 -5.85 -0.56
CA ASP A 109 22.95 -5.44 0.79
C ASP A 109 21.78 -4.96 1.68
N LEU A 110 20.55 -4.93 1.15
CA LEU A 110 19.32 -4.54 1.83
C LEU A 110 19.28 -3.08 2.34
N LYS A 111 20.10 -2.19 1.78
CA LYS A 111 20.21 -0.80 2.23
C LYS A 111 19.58 0.22 1.30
N HIS A 112 19.26 -0.18 0.07
CA HIS A 112 18.82 0.74 -0.98
C HIS A 112 17.58 0.22 -1.70
N LEU A 113 16.66 1.12 -2.00
CA LEU A 113 15.58 0.88 -2.95
C LEU A 113 15.98 1.52 -4.29
N GLN A 114 16.52 0.71 -5.20
CA GLN A 114 17.10 1.16 -6.46
C GLN A 114 16.04 1.40 -7.53
N GLY A 115 16.22 2.44 -8.34
CA GLY A 115 15.40 2.69 -9.52
C GLY A 115 13.90 2.86 -9.22
N PHE A 116 13.55 3.50 -8.09
CA PHE A 116 12.15 3.69 -7.73
C PHE A 116 11.40 4.47 -8.81
N GLN A 117 10.28 3.92 -9.26
CA GLN A 117 9.39 4.56 -10.24
C GLN A 117 7.96 4.56 -9.75
N THR A 118 7.28 5.70 -9.88
CA THR A 118 5.86 5.83 -9.59
C THR A 118 5.06 5.42 -10.82
N VAL A 119 4.20 4.40 -10.67
CA VAL A 119 3.40 3.84 -11.77
C VAL A 119 1.93 4.25 -11.71
N PHE A 120 1.46 4.69 -10.54
CA PHE A 120 0.08 5.11 -10.35
C PHE A 120 -0.01 6.38 -9.51
N ARG A 121 -0.97 7.24 -9.83
CA ARG A 121 -1.32 8.45 -9.08
C ARG A 121 -2.82 8.62 -9.02
N GLN A 122 -3.37 8.72 -7.84
CA GLN A 122 -4.76 9.10 -7.63
C GLN A 122 -5.01 10.52 -8.14
N GLN A 123 -6.02 10.69 -8.97
CA GLN A 123 -6.41 11.97 -9.55
C GLN A 123 -7.91 12.27 -9.31
N PRO A 124 -8.26 13.56 -9.16
CA PRO A 124 -7.38 14.72 -8.98
C PRO A 124 -6.68 14.72 -7.61
N LYS A 125 -5.58 15.48 -7.48
CA LYS A 125 -5.01 15.78 -6.15
C LYS A 125 -5.87 16.84 -5.46
N LEU A 126 -6.10 16.66 -4.16
CA LEU A 126 -7.00 17.51 -3.38
C LEU A 126 -6.28 18.16 -2.19
N SER A 127 -6.81 19.30 -1.74
CA SER A 127 -6.37 19.97 -0.50
C SER A 127 -6.98 19.25 0.70
N THR A 128 -6.26 18.25 1.22
CA THR A 128 -6.72 17.42 2.34
C THR A 128 -5.54 16.88 3.13
N GLY A 129 -5.76 16.60 4.39
CA GLY A 129 -4.84 15.85 5.25
C GLY A 129 -5.35 14.47 5.63
N ASN A 130 -6.49 14.03 5.08
CA ASN A 130 -7.19 12.84 5.54
C ASN A 130 -7.50 11.85 4.41
N HIS A 131 -7.80 10.62 4.82
CA HIS A 131 -8.38 9.56 4.00
C HIS A 131 -7.58 9.27 2.72
N PHE A 132 -6.31 8.93 2.88
CA PHE A 132 -5.45 8.53 1.76
C PHE A 132 -5.68 7.08 1.33
N GLY A 133 -6.22 6.21 2.21
CA GLY A 133 -6.22 4.77 1.98
C GLY A 133 -4.79 4.25 1.94
N GLY A 134 -4.38 3.67 0.82
CA GLY A 134 -2.99 3.30 0.53
C GLY A 134 -2.71 1.81 0.66
N ARG A 135 -3.63 0.97 1.12
CA ARG A 135 -3.41 -0.48 1.22
C ARG A 135 -3.21 -1.10 -0.16
N LEU A 136 -2.21 -1.98 -0.27
CA LEU A 136 -1.82 -2.70 -1.48
C LEU A 136 -2.03 -4.20 -1.30
N VAL A 137 -2.62 -4.87 -2.29
CA VAL A 137 -2.80 -6.32 -2.28
C VAL A 137 -2.55 -6.87 -3.66
N PHE A 138 -1.64 -7.83 -3.79
CA PHE A 138 -1.53 -8.66 -4.97
C PHE A 138 -2.49 -9.84 -4.88
N ASP A 139 -3.14 -10.17 -5.98
CA ASP A 139 -3.78 -11.45 -6.14
C ASP A 139 -2.81 -12.52 -6.67
N GLY A 140 -3.26 -13.77 -6.73
CA GLY A 140 -2.47 -14.86 -7.29
C GLY A 140 -2.30 -14.81 -8.82
N ASN A 141 -2.96 -13.87 -9.51
CA ASN A 141 -3.06 -13.79 -10.98
C ASN A 141 -2.23 -12.65 -11.59
N GLY A 142 -1.43 -11.95 -10.79
CA GLY A 142 -0.56 -10.86 -11.25
C GLY A 142 -1.23 -9.48 -11.28
N TYR A 143 -2.34 -9.31 -10.59
CA TYR A 143 -2.97 -8.01 -10.44
C TYR A 143 -2.69 -7.40 -9.07
N LEU A 144 -2.54 -6.07 -9.06
CA LEU A 144 -2.40 -5.24 -7.87
C LEU A 144 -3.68 -4.48 -7.62
N PHE A 145 -4.28 -4.67 -6.46
CA PHE A 145 -5.38 -3.86 -5.94
C PHE A 145 -4.84 -2.76 -5.03
N ILE A 146 -5.35 -1.54 -5.20
CA ILE A 146 -4.95 -0.34 -4.45
C ILE A 146 -6.20 0.27 -3.83
N GLY A 147 -6.25 0.34 -2.52
CA GLY A 147 -7.32 1.02 -1.80
C GLY A 147 -7.07 2.52 -1.72
N LEU A 148 -8.01 3.34 -2.17
CA LEU A 148 -7.93 4.79 -2.24
C LEU A 148 -9.00 5.44 -1.40
N GLY A 149 -8.60 6.33 -0.50
CA GLY A 149 -9.53 7.13 0.27
C GLY A 149 -10.16 8.26 -0.53
N GLU A 150 -11.29 8.79 -0.03
CA GLU A 150 -12.06 9.88 -0.65
C GLU A 150 -11.53 11.26 -0.31
N ASN A 151 -10.45 11.36 0.49
CA ASN A 151 -9.77 12.60 0.87
C ASN A 151 -10.71 13.65 1.50
N ASN A 152 -11.68 13.23 2.31
CA ASN A 152 -12.75 14.07 2.88
C ASN A 152 -13.69 14.71 1.84
N GLN A 153 -13.71 14.23 0.61
CA GLN A 153 -14.62 14.67 -0.45
C GLN A 153 -15.65 13.57 -0.72
N ARG A 154 -16.54 13.32 0.25
CA ARG A 154 -17.46 12.16 0.28
C ARG A 154 -18.23 11.93 -1.02
N SER A 155 -18.71 13.00 -1.67
CA SER A 155 -19.47 12.92 -2.92
C SER A 155 -18.66 12.28 -4.04
N THR A 156 -17.34 12.51 -4.08
CA THR A 156 -16.45 11.98 -5.13
C THR A 156 -16.31 10.46 -5.09
N ALA A 157 -16.63 9.82 -3.97
CA ALA A 157 -16.61 8.35 -3.87
C ALA A 157 -17.58 7.68 -4.85
N GLN A 158 -18.66 8.38 -5.24
CA GLN A 158 -19.64 7.89 -6.22
C GLN A 158 -19.32 8.34 -7.68
N ASP A 159 -18.43 9.31 -7.86
CA ASP A 159 -18.06 9.81 -9.20
C ASP A 159 -17.09 8.84 -9.88
N LEU A 160 -17.46 8.29 -11.02
CA LEU A 160 -16.62 7.34 -11.76
C LEU A 160 -15.52 8.02 -12.60
N ASP A 161 -15.57 9.32 -12.79
CA ASP A 161 -14.54 10.13 -13.47
C ASP A 161 -13.36 10.50 -12.55
N LYS A 162 -13.45 10.16 -11.26
CA LYS A 162 -12.46 10.44 -10.22
C LYS A 162 -11.99 9.18 -9.52
N LEU A 163 -10.81 9.24 -8.89
CA LEU A 163 -10.22 8.09 -8.19
C LEU A 163 -10.35 8.16 -6.67
N GLN A 164 -11.04 9.15 -6.12
CA GLN A 164 -11.31 9.26 -4.69
C GLN A 164 -12.35 8.22 -4.26
N GLY A 165 -12.07 7.50 -3.16
CA GLY A 165 -13.00 6.51 -2.60
C GLY A 165 -13.21 5.29 -3.50
N LYS A 166 -12.12 4.71 -3.98
CA LYS A 166 -12.11 3.59 -4.93
C LYS A 166 -11.19 2.46 -4.46
N VAL A 167 -11.45 1.27 -4.93
CA VAL A 167 -10.39 0.28 -5.18
C VAL A 167 -10.09 0.32 -6.67
N VAL A 168 -8.82 0.41 -7.03
CA VAL A 168 -8.36 0.28 -8.41
C VAL A 168 -7.61 -1.03 -8.58
N ARG A 169 -7.65 -1.60 -9.79
CA ARG A 169 -6.90 -2.81 -10.16
C ARG A 169 -6.00 -2.52 -11.35
N LEU A 170 -4.73 -2.87 -11.20
CA LEU A 170 -3.68 -2.74 -12.21
C LEU A 170 -2.94 -4.06 -12.38
N THR A 171 -2.21 -4.22 -13.48
CA THR A 171 -1.20 -5.27 -13.57
C THR A 171 0.00 -4.96 -12.66
N ASP A 172 0.87 -5.92 -12.45
CA ASP A 172 2.15 -5.74 -11.74
C ASP A 172 3.17 -4.86 -12.49
N GLU A 173 2.82 -4.38 -13.69
CA GLU A 173 3.53 -3.35 -14.45
C GLU A 173 2.87 -1.98 -14.38
N GLY A 174 1.74 -1.85 -13.66
CA GLY A 174 0.98 -0.61 -13.55
C GLY A 174 0.05 -0.32 -14.74
N LYS A 175 -0.22 -1.29 -15.62
CA LYS A 175 -1.15 -1.15 -16.74
C LYS A 175 -2.58 -1.46 -16.31
N ILE A 176 -3.54 -0.92 -17.05
CA ILE A 176 -4.97 -1.18 -16.82
C ILE A 176 -5.35 -2.53 -17.45
N PRO A 177 -5.89 -3.48 -16.66
CA PRO A 177 -6.41 -4.74 -17.19
C PRO A 177 -7.62 -4.51 -18.11
N PRO A 178 -7.71 -5.22 -19.26
CA PRO A 178 -8.79 -5.02 -20.23
C PRO A 178 -10.16 -5.52 -19.75
N ASP A 179 -10.20 -6.29 -18.68
CA ASP A 179 -11.39 -6.87 -18.05
C ASP A 179 -11.81 -6.12 -16.77
N ASN A 180 -11.29 -4.91 -16.53
CA ASN A 180 -11.78 -4.06 -15.43
C ASN A 180 -13.26 -3.68 -15.66
N PRO A 181 -14.07 -3.58 -14.59
CA PRO A 181 -15.53 -3.39 -14.73
C PRO A 181 -15.95 -2.15 -15.50
N PHE A 182 -15.14 -1.09 -15.49
CA PHE A 182 -15.47 0.21 -16.09
C PHE A 182 -14.60 0.56 -17.30
N VAL A 183 -13.78 -0.36 -17.80
CA VAL A 183 -12.82 -0.10 -18.89
C VAL A 183 -13.48 0.40 -20.18
N ASN A 184 -14.71 -0.06 -20.47
CA ASN A 184 -15.46 0.32 -21.66
C ASN A 184 -16.57 1.37 -21.39
N MET A 185 -16.62 1.93 -20.17
CA MET A 185 -17.64 2.91 -19.80
C MET A 185 -17.15 4.33 -20.11
N ALA A 186 -17.81 5.02 -21.03
CA ALA A 186 -17.48 6.41 -21.37
C ALA A 186 -17.59 7.33 -20.14
N GLY A 187 -16.55 8.14 -19.91
CA GLY A 187 -16.46 9.04 -18.75
C GLY A 187 -16.01 8.40 -17.45
N ALA A 188 -15.90 7.09 -17.36
CA ALA A 188 -15.38 6.42 -16.18
C ALA A 188 -13.85 6.21 -16.27
N ARG A 189 -13.21 6.17 -15.10
CA ARG A 189 -11.79 5.81 -14.98
C ARG A 189 -11.64 4.29 -15.12
N ALA A 190 -10.89 3.88 -16.13
CA ALA A 190 -10.72 2.47 -16.49
C ALA A 190 -9.98 1.64 -15.42
N GLU A 191 -9.24 2.29 -14.53
CA GLU A 191 -8.54 1.67 -13.40
C GLU A 191 -9.50 1.16 -12.31
N ILE A 192 -10.74 1.66 -12.25
CA ILE A 192 -11.66 1.39 -11.15
C ILE A 192 -12.08 -0.09 -11.16
N TRP A 193 -11.92 -0.73 -10.00
CA TRP A 193 -12.46 -2.04 -9.68
C TRP A 193 -13.75 -1.94 -8.86
N SER A 194 -13.75 -1.09 -7.82
CA SER A 194 -14.90 -0.83 -6.95
C SER A 194 -14.93 0.63 -6.51
N TYR A 195 -16.10 1.13 -6.16
CA TYR A 195 -16.29 2.54 -5.79
C TYR A 195 -17.24 2.70 -4.59
N GLY A 196 -17.40 3.93 -4.10
CA GLY A 196 -18.27 4.21 -2.96
C GLY A 196 -17.61 4.02 -1.61
N ILE A 197 -16.28 4.01 -1.55
CA ILE A 197 -15.47 3.69 -0.38
C ILE A 197 -15.02 4.98 0.31
N ARG A 198 -14.99 4.98 1.64
CA ARG A 198 -14.55 6.15 2.41
C ARG A 198 -13.03 6.17 2.57
N ASN A 199 -12.48 5.20 3.29
CA ASN A 199 -11.05 5.18 3.62
C ASN A 199 -10.60 3.74 3.94
N PRO A 200 -10.25 2.93 2.94
CA PRO A 200 -9.86 1.54 3.15
C PRO A 200 -8.52 1.47 3.88
N GLN A 201 -8.48 0.77 5.01
CA GLN A 201 -7.30 0.64 5.85
C GLN A 201 -6.73 -0.78 5.83
N GLY A 202 -7.57 -1.79 5.82
CA GLY A 202 -7.19 -3.18 5.66
C GLY A 202 -7.73 -3.73 4.35
N MET A 203 -6.89 -4.48 3.63
CA MET A 203 -7.29 -5.26 2.46
C MET A 203 -6.50 -6.56 2.45
N ALA A 204 -7.14 -7.65 2.05
CA ALA A 204 -6.51 -8.96 1.87
C ALA A 204 -7.31 -9.81 0.88
N MET A 205 -6.63 -10.71 0.17
CA MET A 205 -7.32 -11.79 -0.55
C MET A 205 -7.77 -12.83 0.47
N ASN A 206 -9.03 -13.21 0.39
CA ASN A 206 -9.53 -14.31 1.22
C ASN A 206 -8.97 -15.63 0.68
N PRO A 207 -8.22 -16.41 1.51
CA PRO A 207 -7.51 -17.59 1.02
C PRO A 207 -8.40 -18.77 0.63
N TRP A 208 -9.70 -18.71 0.97
CA TRP A 208 -10.66 -19.79 0.65
C TRP A 208 -11.52 -19.50 -0.57
N SER A 209 -11.72 -18.22 -0.91
CA SER A 209 -12.63 -17.79 -1.97
C SER A 209 -11.99 -16.96 -3.08
N ASP A 210 -10.72 -16.58 -2.92
CA ASP A 210 -9.98 -15.67 -3.80
C ASP A 210 -10.70 -14.32 -4.06
N VAL A 211 -11.58 -13.94 -3.11
CA VAL A 211 -12.28 -12.65 -3.17
C VAL A 211 -11.53 -11.63 -2.34
N LEU A 212 -11.39 -10.42 -2.86
CA LEU A 212 -10.80 -9.29 -2.13
C LEU A 212 -11.74 -8.86 -1.00
N TRP A 213 -11.22 -8.88 0.22
CA TRP A 213 -11.87 -8.32 1.39
C TRP A 213 -11.21 -6.99 1.75
N LEU A 214 -12.02 -6.06 2.21
CA LEU A 214 -11.53 -4.80 2.74
C LEU A 214 -12.31 -4.41 4.00
N ASN A 215 -11.67 -3.63 4.85
CA ASN A 215 -12.34 -2.85 5.86
C ASN A 215 -12.07 -1.36 5.65
N GLU A 216 -12.97 -0.54 6.11
CA GLU A 216 -12.83 0.91 6.03
C GLU A 216 -13.21 1.58 7.36
N HIS A 217 -12.69 2.78 7.53
CA HIS A 217 -12.93 3.60 8.71
C HIS A 217 -14.20 4.43 8.56
#